data_b8df0ff7d132d63dab2c48baecb5cbf5
#
_entry.id   b8df0ff7d132d63dab2c48baecb5cbf5
#
_cell.length_a   1.000
_cell.length_b   1.000
_cell.length_c   1.000
_cell.angle_alpha   90.00
_cell.angle_beta   90.00
_cell.angle_gamma   90.00
#
_symmetry.space_group_name_H-M   'P 1'
#
loop_
_entity.id
_entity.type
_entity.pdbx_description
1 polymer ?
#
loop_
_entity_poly.entity_id
_entity_poly.type
_entity_poly.pdbx_seq_one_letter_code
_entity_poly.pdbx_strand_id
1 'polypeptide(L)'
;MKMPFKRTLRVKLFVIILLGLILSISAFFAGTFALNSYMKNVYMSDTNTQKRSARQIQSFASYVTSHSIKATDTQALRAWQEQHDNVYILIYNNNDIVFDSDWMIEKKGAYKYVITNSETGEIIILLQDNYGNIRKIKRKASSSSESQKKSDAVTADEGAYYGNSSMLRGDLNEFDYDFYPVLFKDGVFDVCIVDYSDDTIKDVGEIAIFVICCILFIGVIIVYFGREIGRMRRLTNEVMDIKDVDINGPITIHGQDEICMLAENVDTMRQTIIEQLSREREAWQANSDLVTAMAHDIRTPLTVMAGYLELMQNKEYSSQEELDEYIRISAEKAEQLRTMSDKMFRYFYVYSKGG
;
A
#
# COMPACT_ATOMS: atom_id res chain seq x y z
N MET A 1 18.09 -0.03 36.33
CA MET A 1 18.10 -0.89 35.15
C MET A 1 16.87 -0.49 34.28
N LYS A 2 17.07 0.36 33.26
CA LYS A 2 15.97 0.81 32.37
C LYS A 2 15.61 -0.36 31.47
N MET A 3 14.42 -0.94 31.66
CA MET A 3 13.87 -1.88 30.67
C MET A 3 13.81 -1.19 29.30
N PRO A 4 14.41 -1.75 28.25
CA PRO A 4 14.23 -1.20 26.92
C PRO A 4 12.75 -1.29 26.60
N PHE A 5 12.18 -0.18 26.17
CA PHE A 5 10.79 -0.05 25.75
C PHE A 5 10.53 -1.12 24.67
N LYS A 6 9.94 -2.26 25.06
CA LYS A 6 9.56 -3.31 24.10
C LYS A 6 8.56 -2.67 23.13
N ARG A 7 9.03 -2.31 21.95
CA ARG A 7 8.16 -1.77 20.90
C ARG A 7 7.25 -2.89 20.43
N THR A 8 6.04 -2.90 20.94
CA THR A 8 5.02 -3.87 20.52
C THR A 8 4.84 -3.81 19.01
N LEU A 9 4.50 -4.92 18.38
CA LEU A 9 4.22 -5.00 16.92
C LEU A 9 3.20 -3.93 16.51
N ARG A 10 2.22 -3.65 17.37
CA ARG A 10 1.21 -2.59 17.18
C ARG A 10 1.82 -1.20 17.06
N VAL A 11 2.79 -0.86 17.93
CA VAL A 11 3.48 0.44 17.89
C VAL A 11 4.35 0.55 16.65
N LYS A 12 5.05 -0.52 16.26
CA LYS A 12 5.84 -0.55 15.02
C LYS A 12 4.94 -0.33 13.80
N LEU A 13 3.81 -1.05 13.73
CA LEU A 13 2.83 -0.93 12.67
C LEU A 13 2.29 0.52 12.58
N PHE A 14 1.88 1.08 13.71
CA PHE A 14 1.37 2.46 13.76
C PHE A 14 2.41 3.47 13.28
N VAL A 15 3.66 3.36 13.72
CA VAL A 15 4.75 4.25 13.31
C VAL A 15 5.01 4.15 11.79
N ILE A 16 5.00 2.94 11.22
CA ILE A 16 5.26 2.74 9.79
C ILE A 16 4.09 3.27 8.94
N ILE A 17 2.85 3.03 9.37
CA ILE A 17 1.67 3.61 8.70
C ILE A 17 1.73 5.14 8.75
N LEU A 18 2.06 5.71 9.91
CA LEU A 18 2.19 7.16 10.07
C LEU A 18 3.29 7.74 9.19
N LEU A 19 4.47 7.11 9.18
CA LEU A 19 5.59 7.53 8.32
C LEU A 19 5.25 7.38 6.84
N GLY A 20 4.61 6.28 6.42
CA GLY A 20 4.15 6.08 5.06
C GLY A 20 3.13 7.13 4.62
N LEU A 21 2.21 7.49 5.52
CA LEU A 21 1.21 8.54 5.29
C LEU A 21 1.87 9.92 5.16
N ILE A 22 2.80 10.27 6.05
CA ILE A 22 3.56 11.53 5.97
C ILE A 22 4.36 11.61 4.67
N LEU A 23 5.02 10.51 4.28
CA LEU A 23 5.78 10.43 3.04
C LEU A 23 4.88 10.61 1.82
N SER A 24 3.72 9.94 1.79
CA SER A 24 2.74 10.05 0.70
C SER A 24 2.17 11.47 0.58
N ILE A 25 1.79 12.09 1.71
CA ILE A 25 1.31 13.48 1.74
C ILE A 25 2.40 14.45 1.26
N SER A 26 3.63 14.29 1.74
CA SER A 26 4.76 15.13 1.32
C SER A 26 5.05 14.97 -0.18
N ALA A 27 4.99 13.74 -0.72
CA ALA A 27 5.14 13.48 -2.14
C ALA A 27 4.01 14.11 -2.97
N PHE A 28 2.77 14.07 -2.46
CA PHE A 28 1.63 14.72 -3.12
C PHE A 28 1.83 16.25 -3.22
N PHE A 29 2.17 16.92 -2.13
CA PHE A 29 2.43 18.37 -2.16
C PHE A 29 3.63 18.73 -3.03
N ALA A 30 4.70 17.93 -3.01
CA ALA A 30 5.84 18.15 -3.89
C ALA A 30 5.47 17.98 -5.36
N GLY A 31 4.68 16.95 -5.69
CA GLY A 31 4.20 16.66 -7.04
C GLY A 31 3.27 17.76 -7.57
N THR A 32 2.29 18.21 -6.78
CA THR A 32 1.38 19.30 -7.16
C THR A 32 2.13 20.63 -7.29
N PHE A 33 3.10 20.90 -6.42
CA PHE A 33 3.96 22.08 -6.56
C PHE A 33 4.78 22.04 -7.86
N ALA A 34 5.40 20.90 -8.18
CA ALA A 34 6.16 20.71 -9.42
C ALA A 34 5.26 20.84 -10.65
N LEU A 35 4.05 20.25 -10.62
CA LEU A 35 3.07 20.37 -11.71
C LEU A 35 2.67 21.84 -11.92
N ASN A 36 2.31 22.56 -10.86
CA ASN A 36 1.94 23.98 -10.95
C ASN A 36 3.10 24.84 -11.46
N SER A 37 4.32 24.57 -11.01
CA SER A 37 5.51 25.26 -11.50
C SER A 37 5.76 25.00 -13.00
N TYR A 38 5.61 23.75 -13.44
CA TYR A 38 5.72 23.37 -14.84
C TYR A 38 4.64 24.05 -15.68
N MET A 39 3.38 23.99 -15.22
CA MET A 39 2.26 24.64 -15.89
C MET A 39 2.50 26.13 -16.06
N LYS A 40 2.87 26.84 -14.99
CA LYS A 40 3.11 28.28 -15.00
C LYS A 40 4.31 28.69 -15.89
N ASN A 41 5.45 28.01 -15.74
CA ASN A 41 6.71 28.48 -16.33
C ASN A 41 6.96 27.94 -17.74
N VAL A 42 6.36 26.79 -18.08
CA VAL A 42 6.62 26.12 -19.38
C VAL A 42 5.36 26.07 -20.22
N TYR A 43 4.31 25.44 -19.72
CA TYR A 43 3.12 25.17 -20.50
C TYR A 43 2.34 26.46 -20.85
N MET A 44 2.14 27.34 -19.89
CA MET A 44 1.42 28.62 -20.01
C MET A 44 2.35 29.80 -20.34
N SER A 45 3.60 29.55 -20.74
CA SER A 45 4.47 30.64 -21.17
C SER A 45 3.93 31.29 -22.46
N ASP A 46 4.10 32.61 -22.62
CA ASP A 46 3.62 33.38 -23.77
C ASP A 46 3.97 32.75 -25.11
N THR A 47 5.22 32.30 -25.26
CA THR A 47 5.72 31.64 -26.47
C THR A 47 4.97 30.34 -26.79
N ASN A 48 4.65 29.52 -25.80
CA ASN A 48 3.97 28.25 -25.99
C ASN A 48 2.47 28.47 -26.21
N THR A 49 1.87 29.42 -25.51
CA THR A 49 0.46 29.81 -25.69
C THR A 49 0.22 30.35 -27.09
N GLN A 50 1.06 31.28 -27.56
CA GLN A 50 0.98 31.81 -28.93
C GLN A 50 1.13 30.72 -30.00
N LYS A 51 2.09 29.80 -29.84
CA LYS A 51 2.25 28.66 -30.76
C LYS A 51 1.04 27.75 -30.80
N ARG A 52 0.40 27.49 -29.67
CA ARG A 52 -0.83 26.67 -29.63
C ARG A 52 -1.99 27.39 -30.29
N SER A 53 -2.23 28.67 -29.95
CA SER A 53 -3.27 29.50 -30.58
C SER A 53 -3.06 29.57 -32.07
N ALA A 54 -1.85 29.80 -32.55
CA ALA A 54 -1.55 29.84 -33.99
C ALA A 54 -1.87 28.52 -34.70
N ARG A 55 -1.55 27.37 -34.09
CA ARG A 55 -1.92 26.06 -34.67
C ARG A 55 -3.43 25.83 -34.73
N GLN A 56 -4.15 26.21 -33.69
CA GLN A 56 -5.60 26.08 -33.64
C GLN A 56 -6.28 26.98 -34.65
N ILE A 57 -5.80 28.22 -34.79
CA ILE A 57 -6.29 29.16 -35.82
C ILE A 57 -6.02 28.62 -37.23
N GLN A 58 -4.83 28.06 -37.47
CA GLN A 58 -4.53 27.42 -38.76
C GLN A 58 -5.43 26.23 -39.04
N SER A 59 -5.71 25.39 -38.05
CA SER A 59 -6.66 24.27 -38.15
C SER A 59 -8.06 24.78 -38.45
N PHE A 60 -8.53 25.78 -37.71
CA PHE A 60 -9.84 26.42 -37.93
C PHE A 60 -9.94 27.05 -39.29
N ALA A 61 -8.95 27.85 -39.72
CA ALA A 61 -8.92 28.46 -41.03
C ALA A 61 -8.98 27.42 -42.18
N SER A 62 -8.25 26.31 -42.02
CA SER A 62 -8.31 25.22 -42.98
C SER A 62 -9.69 24.57 -43.06
N TYR A 63 -10.34 24.38 -41.91
CA TYR A 63 -11.71 23.86 -41.83
C TYR A 63 -12.72 24.80 -42.53
N VAL A 64 -12.69 26.09 -42.18
CA VAL A 64 -13.55 27.12 -42.75
C VAL A 64 -13.40 27.19 -44.28
N THR A 65 -12.15 27.17 -44.77
CA THR A 65 -11.86 27.26 -46.20
C THR A 65 -12.27 25.99 -46.94
N SER A 66 -11.98 24.82 -46.41
CA SER A 66 -12.30 23.54 -47.06
C SER A 66 -13.79 23.27 -47.18
N HIS A 67 -14.57 23.70 -46.19
CA HIS A 67 -16.03 23.54 -46.20
C HIS A 67 -16.80 24.77 -46.70
N SER A 68 -16.08 25.83 -47.13
CA SER A 68 -16.69 27.10 -47.63
C SER A 68 -17.73 27.66 -46.65
N ILE A 69 -17.38 27.72 -45.36
CA ILE A 69 -18.28 28.17 -44.29
C ILE A 69 -18.41 29.69 -44.30
N LYS A 70 -19.60 30.18 -43.97
CA LYS A 70 -19.85 31.59 -43.73
C LYS A 70 -19.62 31.93 -42.26
N ALA A 71 -19.16 33.14 -41.95
CA ALA A 71 -18.97 33.58 -40.58
C ALA A 71 -20.28 33.61 -39.75
N THR A 72 -21.43 33.70 -40.45
CA THR A 72 -22.77 33.69 -39.85
C THR A 72 -23.35 32.27 -39.68
N ASP A 73 -22.65 31.22 -40.13
CA ASP A 73 -23.12 29.81 -40.00
C ASP A 73 -22.78 29.27 -38.63
N THR A 74 -23.60 29.62 -37.64
CA THR A 74 -23.44 29.21 -36.25
C THR A 74 -23.46 27.70 -36.06
N GLN A 75 -24.16 26.94 -36.91
CA GLN A 75 -24.25 25.48 -36.82
C GLN A 75 -22.91 24.82 -37.20
N ALA A 76 -22.29 25.24 -38.30
CA ALA A 76 -21.01 24.74 -38.76
C ALA A 76 -19.87 25.12 -37.76
N LEU A 77 -19.93 26.36 -37.22
CA LEU A 77 -18.95 26.82 -36.23
C LEU A 77 -19.05 26.04 -34.92
N ARG A 78 -20.27 25.76 -34.44
CA ARG A 78 -20.48 24.90 -33.26
C ARG A 78 -20.03 23.46 -33.50
N ALA A 79 -20.30 22.88 -34.67
CA ALA A 79 -19.88 21.52 -35.00
C ALA A 79 -18.33 21.37 -34.95
N TRP A 80 -17.59 22.38 -35.45
CA TRP A 80 -16.12 22.38 -35.30
C TRP A 80 -15.70 22.48 -33.84
N GLN A 81 -16.34 23.32 -33.06
CA GLN A 81 -16.03 23.54 -31.68
C GLN A 81 -16.35 22.31 -30.81
N GLU A 82 -17.41 21.57 -31.09
CA GLU A 82 -17.74 20.32 -30.39
C GLU A 82 -16.68 19.23 -30.60
N GLN A 83 -15.98 19.28 -31.74
CA GLN A 83 -14.82 18.39 -31.97
C GLN A 83 -13.56 18.87 -31.23
N HIS A 84 -13.56 20.13 -30.75
CA HIS A 84 -12.44 20.76 -30.06
C HIS A 84 -12.90 21.29 -28.69
N ASP A 85 -13.27 20.39 -27.80
CA ASP A 85 -13.97 20.64 -26.52
C ASP A 85 -13.33 21.68 -25.58
N ASN A 86 -12.11 22.11 -25.85
CA ASN A 86 -11.36 23.01 -24.99
C ASN A 86 -11.06 24.37 -25.62
N VAL A 87 -11.85 24.78 -26.59
CA VAL A 87 -11.59 25.98 -27.39
C VAL A 87 -12.74 26.97 -27.30
N TYR A 88 -12.44 28.20 -26.93
CA TYR A 88 -13.37 29.32 -27.06
C TYR A 88 -13.07 30.11 -28.33
N ILE A 89 -14.08 30.43 -29.11
CA ILE A 89 -13.96 31.12 -30.39
C ILE A 89 -14.75 32.44 -30.33
N LEU A 90 -14.12 33.49 -30.81
CA LEU A 90 -14.71 34.80 -30.95
C LEU A 90 -14.42 35.33 -32.36
N ILE A 91 -15.45 35.71 -33.08
CA ILE A 91 -15.36 36.20 -34.47
C ILE A 91 -15.94 37.61 -34.54
N TYR A 92 -15.17 38.54 -35.09
CA TYR A 92 -15.55 39.92 -35.29
C TYR A 92 -15.56 40.30 -36.76
N ASN A 93 -16.51 41.19 -37.10
CA ASN A 93 -16.51 41.95 -38.34
C ASN A 93 -16.47 43.45 -37.98
N ASN A 94 -15.34 44.13 -38.27
CA ASN A 94 -15.10 45.52 -37.94
C ASN A 94 -15.33 45.84 -36.44
N ASN A 95 -16.55 46.08 -35.98
CA ASN A 95 -16.87 46.36 -34.59
C ASN A 95 -17.93 45.45 -33.98
N ASP A 96 -18.53 44.59 -34.82
CA ASP A 96 -19.63 43.74 -34.40
C ASP A 96 -19.16 42.31 -34.12
N ILE A 97 -19.66 41.72 -33.04
CA ILE A 97 -19.48 40.31 -32.74
C ILE A 97 -20.37 39.52 -33.69
N VAL A 98 -19.76 38.69 -34.53
CA VAL A 98 -20.47 37.83 -35.49
C VAL A 98 -20.75 36.45 -34.85
N PHE A 99 -19.81 35.96 -34.10
CA PHE A 99 -19.96 34.69 -33.38
C PHE A 99 -19.21 34.77 -32.06
N ASP A 100 -19.87 34.28 -31.03
CA ASP A 100 -19.30 34.15 -29.68
C ASP A 100 -19.70 32.80 -29.10
N SER A 101 -18.74 32.04 -28.61
CA SER A 101 -18.97 30.75 -28.00
C SER A 101 -19.16 30.80 -26.48
N ASP A 102 -19.96 31.75 -26.00
CA ASP A 102 -20.24 31.95 -24.57
C ASP A 102 -20.68 30.64 -23.87
N TRP A 103 -21.47 29.83 -24.54
CA TRP A 103 -21.93 28.53 -24.07
C TRP A 103 -20.78 27.58 -23.66
N MET A 104 -19.58 27.73 -24.23
CA MET A 104 -18.39 26.97 -23.83
C MET A 104 -17.83 27.44 -22.50
N ILE A 105 -17.89 28.74 -22.25
CA ILE A 105 -17.43 29.32 -20.98
C ILE A 105 -18.32 28.84 -19.84
N GLU A 106 -19.64 28.86 -20.06
CA GLU A 106 -20.61 28.33 -19.09
C GLU A 106 -20.39 26.84 -18.83
N LYS A 107 -20.23 26.03 -19.90
CA LYS A 107 -19.96 24.59 -19.78
C LYS A 107 -18.68 24.28 -18.98
N LYS A 108 -17.66 25.13 -19.10
CA LYS A 108 -16.37 24.98 -18.35
C LYS A 108 -16.40 25.64 -16.98
N GLY A 109 -17.52 26.28 -16.60
CA GLY A 109 -17.64 26.97 -15.32
C GLY A 109 -16.76 28.22 -15.19
N ALA A 110 -16.31 28.76 -16.33
CA ALA A 110 -15.52 29.99 -16.37
C ALA A 110 -16.42 31.24 -16.40
N TYR A 111 -15.85 32.39 -16.05
CA TYR A 111 -16.54 33.66 -16.06
C TYR A 111 -15.97 34.55 -17.17
N LYS A 112 -16.86 35.32 -17.81
CA LYS A 112 -16.49 36.29 -18.84
C LYS A 112 -16.80 37.70 -18.36
N TYR A 113 -15.83 38.61 -18.53
CA TYR A 113 -15.99 40.03 -18.25
C TYR A 113 -15.64 40.82 -19.51
N VAL A 114 -16.51 41.75 -19.90
CA VAL A 114 -16.26 42.61 -21.03
C VAL A 114 -16.05 44.02 -20.50
N ILE A 115 -14.91 44.59 -20.80
CA ILE A 115 -14.52 45.94 -20.38
C ILE A 115 -14.29 46.79 -21.62
N THR A 116 -15.05 47.85 -21.77
CA THR A 116 -14.87 48.79 -22.87
C THR A 116 -14.19 50.06 -22.31
N ASN A 117 -13.03 50.38 -22.84
CA ASN A 117 -12.37 51.65 -22.50
C ASN A 117 -13.07 52.79 -23.25
N SER A 118 -13.76 53.66 -22.53
CA SER A 118 -14.53 54.77 -23.08
C SER A 118 -13.69 55.83 -23.80
N GLU A 119 -12.38 55.92 -23.50
CA GLU A 119 -11.47 56.92 -24.09
C GLU A 119 -10.83 56.42 -25.39
N THR A 120 -10.48 55.15 -25.47
CA THR A 120 -9.73 54.57 -26.58
C THR A 120 -10.62 53.72 -27.51
N GLY A 121 -11.86 53.38 -27.09
CA GLY A 121 -12.74 52.47 -27.80
C GLY A 121 -12.22 51.03 -27.81
N GLU A 122 -11.20 50.74 -26.98
CA GLU A 122 -10.62 49.39 -26.89
C GLU A 122 -11.56 48.47 -26.10
N ILE A 123 -11.87 47.31 -26.67
CA ILE A 123 -12.66 46.30 -26.02
C ILE A 123 -11.69 45.27 -25.41
N ILE A 124 -11.80 45.03 -24.12
CA ILE A 124 -11.03 44.03 -23.39
C ILE A 124 -12.00 43.02 -22.88
N ILE A 125 -11.81 41.75 -23.28
CA ILE A 125 -12.56 40.62 -22.76
C ILE A 125 -11.67 39.82 -21.82
N LEU A 126 -12.10 39.64 -20.59
CA LEU A 126 -11.42 38.85 -19.58
C LEU A 126 -12.19 37.54 -19.39
N LEU A 127 -11.53 36.43 -19.58
CA LEU A 127 -12.07 35.10 -19.32
C LEU A 127 -11.37 34.53 -18.11
N GLN A 128 -12.10 34.30 -17.03
CA GLN A 128 -11.58 33.71 -15.80
C GLN A 128 -11.99 32.25 -15.70
N ASP A 129 -11.03 31.36 -15.51
CA ASP A 129 -11.30 29.94 -15.28
C ASP A 129 -11.60 29.63 -13.80
N ASN A 130 -11.97 28.38 -13.50
CA ASN A 130 -12.27 27.93 -12.14
C ASN A 130 -11.07 27.96 -11.19
N TYR A 131 -9.85 28.08 -11.71
CA TYR A 131 -8.61 28.17 -10.93
C TYR A 131 -8.16 29.61 -10.69
N GLY A 132 -8.95 30.58 -11.18
CA GLY A 132 -8.66 32.02 -11.04
C GLY A 132 -7.67 32.55 -12.06
N ASN A 133 -7.26 31.77 -13.08
CA ASN A 133 -6.44 32.30 -14.16
C ASN A 133 -7.28 33.22 -15.04
N ILE A 134 -6.71 34.33 -15.46
CA ILE A 134 -7.40 35.31 -16.30
C ILE A 134 -6.74 35.31 -17.68
N ARG A 135 -7.55 35.09 -18.71
CA ARG A 135 -7.18 35.21 -20.12
C ARG A 135 -7.74 36.51 -20.67
N LYS A 136 -6.86 37.36 -21.19
CA LYS A 136 -7.21 38.69 -21.66
C LYS A 136 -7.15 38.76 -23.18
N ILE A 137 -8.24 39.12 -23.78
CA ILE A 137 -8.36 39.36 -25.21
C ILE A 137 -8.44 40.88 -25.39
N LYS A 138 -7.45 41.49 -26.07
CA LYS A 138 -7.43 42.90 -26.39
C LYS A 138 -7.70 43.12 -27.86
N ARG A 139 -8.59 44.07 -28.18
CA ARG A 139 -8.80 44.55 -29.51
C ARG A 139 -8.52 46.04 -29.59
N LYS A 140 -7.61 46.43 -30.48
CA LYS A 140 -7.42 47.87 -30.83
C LYS A 140 -8.52 48.29 -31.75
N ALA A 141 -9.18 49.38 -31.45
CA ALA A 141 -10.07 50.05 -32.43
C ALA A 141 -9.28 50.35 -33.70
N SER A 142 -9.75 49.83 -34.86
CA SER A 142 -9.15 50.18 -36.13
C SER A 142 -9.27 51.68 -36.34
N SER A 143 -8.14 52.36 -36.45
CA SER A 143 -8.12 53.78 -36.84
C SER A 143 -8.54 53.94 -38.30
N SER A 144 -9.82 53.88 -38.57
CA SER A 144 -10.36 54.27 -39.87
C SER A 144 -11.62 55.10 -39.66
N SER A 145 -11.45 56.41 -39.99
CA SER A 145 -12.44 57.44 -40.22
C SER A 145 -13.24 57.97 -39.03
N GLU A 146 -12.85 59.15 -38.58
CA GLU A 146 -13.78 60.16 -38.13
C GLU A 146 -15.00 60.23 -39.07
N SER A 147 -16.13 59.87 -38.61
CA SER A 147 -17.45 60.43 -38.79
C SER A 147 -18.53 59.39 -38.49
N GLN A 148 -19.15 59.56 -37.46
CA GLN A 148 -20.58 59.52 -37.17
C GLN A 148 -20.93 58.91 -35.81
N LYS A 149 -21.42 59.88 -35.03
CA LYS A 149 -22.48 59.74 -34.02
C LYS A 149 -22.32 58.77 -32.84
N LYS A 150 -22.19 59.47 -31.72
CA LYS A 150 -22.98 59.18 -30.53
C LYS A 150 -24.28 58.49 -30.86
N SER A 151 -24.36 57.22 -30.58
CA SER A 151 -25.61 56.60 -30.15
C SER A 151 -25.23 55.25 -29.49
N ASP A 152 -25.76 55.13 -28.33
CA ASP A 152 -25.86 53.91 -27.54
C ASP A 152 -24.59 53.36 -26.96
N ALA A 153 -24.30 53.90 -25.76
CA ALA A 153 -23.66 53.10 -24.74
C ALA A 153 -24.38 51.75 -24.73
N VAL A 154 -23.68 50.70 -25.14
CA VAL A 154 -24.12 49.34 -24.82
C VAL A 154 -23.99 49.32 -23.30
N THR A 155 -25.12 49.61 -22.65
CA THR A 155 -25.31 49.33 -21.23
C THR A 155 -25.01 47.85 -21.08
N ALA A 156 -24.10 47.57 -20.17
CA ALA A 156 -23.80 46.24 -19.73
C ALA A 156 -25.10 45.46 -19.59
N ASP A 157 -25.22 44.38 -20.37
CA ASP A 157 -26.36 43.47 -20.30
C ASP A 157 -26.51 43.04 -18.84
N GLU A 158 -27.73 43.21 -18.29
CA GLU A 158 -28.01 43.00 -16.86
C GLU A 158 -27.85 41.54 -16.39
N GLY A 159 -27.19 40.71 -17.19
CA GLY A 159 -26.80 39.35 -16.87
C GLY A 159 -25.32 39.17 -16.42
N ALA A 160 -24.47 40.18 -16.58
CA ALA A 160 -23.09 40.11 -16.10
C ALA A 160 -23.05 40.38 -14.63
N TYR A 161 -22.84 39.35 -13.82
CA TYR A 161 -22.58 39.47 -12.41
C TYR A 161 -21.42 40.46 -12.19
N TYR A 162 -21.70 41.61 -11.58
CA TYR A 162 -20.71 42.55 -11.05
C TYR A 162 -19.98 41.89 -9.86
N GLY A 163 -18.97 41.07 -10.15
CA GLY A 163 -17.99 40.68 -9.17
C GLY A 163 -17.20 41.93 -8.75
N ASN A 164 -17.27 42.24 -7.48
CA ASN A 164 -16.58 43.36 -6.86
C ASN A 164 -15.10 43.34 -7.27
N SER A 165 -14.58 44.41 -7.85
CA SER A 165 -13.18 44.57 -8.32
C SER A 165 -12.11 44.31 -7.25
N SER A 166 -12.50 44.11 -5.98
CA SER A 166 -11.62 43.73 -4.87
C SER A 166 -11.25 42.25 -4.84
N MET A 167 -11.94 41.36 -5.59
CA MET A 167 -11.58 39.93 -5.70
C MET A 167 -10.47 39.64 -6.74
N LEU A 168 -10.08 40.60 -7.55
CA LEU A 168 -9.04 40.49 -8.58
C LEU A 168 -7.61 40.64 -8.00
N ARG A 169 -7.39 40.46 -6.70
CA ARG A 169 -6.10 40.53 -6.02
C ARG A 169 -5.47 39.16 -5.79
N GLY A 170 -5.33 38.37 -6.82
CA GLY A 170 -4.44 37.23 -6.85
C GLY A 170 -3.37 37.44 -7.91
N ASP A 171 -2.24 36.74 -7.84
CA ASP A 171 -1.22 36.74 -8.90
C ASP A 171 -1.86 36.41 -10.23
N LEU A 172 -2.23 37.42 -11.00
CA LEU A 172 -2.93 37.29 -12.25
C LEU A 172 -1.95 36.78 -13.30
N ASN A 173 -2.08 35.51 -13.68
CA ASN A 173 -1.49 35.02 -14.94
C ASN A 173 -2.32 35.62 -16.07
N GLU A 174 -1.96 36.82 -16.54
CA GLU A 174 -2.64 37.51 -17.62
C GLU A 174 -2.03 37.02 -18.95
N PHE A 175 -2.85 36.38 -19.78
CA PHE A 175 -2.44 35.92 -21.10
C PHE A 175 -3.11 36.82 -22.14
N ASP A 176 -2.31 37.45 -22.99
CA ASP A 176 -2.80 38.25 -24.13
C ASP A 176 -3.05 37.31 -25.32
N TYR A 177 -4.25 37.37 -25.89
CA TYR A 177 -4.64 36.66 -27.09
C TYR A 177 -4.88 37.64 -28.22
N ASP A 178 -4.33 37.33 -29.40
CA ASP A 178 -4.42 38.15 -30.60
C ASP A 178 -5.55 37.68 -31.52
N PHE A 179 -6.07 38.65 -32.31
CA PHE A 179 -6.97 38.37 -33.39
C PHE A 179 -6.21 38.07 -34.69
N TYR A 180 -6.67 37.08 -35.42
CA TYR A 180 -6.09 36.65 -36.69
C TYR A 180 -7.13 36.75 -37.80
N PRO A 181 -6.78 37.35 -38.97
CA PRO A 181 -7.68 37.43 -40.11
C PRO A 181 -7.88 36.02 -40.73
N VAL A 182 -9.13 35.54 -40.78
CA VAL A 182 -9.51 34.28 -41.38
C VAL A 182 -10.46 34.54 -42.55
N LEU A 183 -10.20 33.88 -43.67
CA LEU A 183 -11.02 34.00 -44.88
C LEU A 183 -12.20 33.03 -44.80
N PHE A 184 -13.40 33.62 -44.66
CA PHE A 184 -14.70 32.92 -44.79
C PHE A 184 -15.25 33.08 -46.17
N LYS A 185 -16.33 32.36 -46.51
CA LYS A 185 -17.03 32.48 -47.81
C LYS A 185 -17.60 33.87 -48.05
N ASP A 186 -17.97 34.57 -47.00
CA ASP A 186 -18.64 35.87 -47.00
C ASP A 186 -17.68 37.05 -46.71
N GLY A 187 -16.39 36.79 -46.54
CA GLY A 187 -15.38 37.84 -46.32
C GLY A 187 -14.27 37.45 -45.41
N VAL A 188 -13.42 38.43 -45.05
CA VAL A 188 -12.33 38.26 -44.04
C VAL A 188 -12.85 38.76 -42.71
N PHE A 189 -12.71 37.92 -41.68
CA PHE A 189 -13.13 38.21 -40.30
C PHE A 189 -11.98 38.02 -39.34
N ASP A 190 -11.99 38.81 -38.28
CA ASP A 190 -11.00 38.71 -37.22
C ASP A 190 -11.44 37.61 -36.21
N VAL A 191 -10.63 36.57 -36.08
CA VAL A 191 -10.90 35.42 -35.22
C VAL A 191 -9.90 35.36 -34.07
N CYS A 192 -10.40 35.21 -32.87
CA CYS A 192 -9.62 34.91 -31.70
C CYS A 192 -10.00 33.51 -31.19
N ILE A 193 -9.02 32.69 -30.93
CA ILE A 193 -9.20 31.36 -30.36
C ILE A 193 -8.42 31.24 -29.05
N VAL A 194 -9.16 30.94 -27.99
CA VAL A 194 -8.60 30.72 -26.65
C VAL A 194 -8.66 29.22 -26.30
N ASP A 195 -7.54 28.66 -25.94
CA ASP A 195 -7.37 27.26 -25.59
C ASP A 195 -7.47 27.07 -24.06
N TYR A 196 -8.40 26.18 -23.65
CA TYR A 196 -8.62 25.77 -22.26
C TYR A 196 -8.08 24.36 -21.97
N SER A 197 -7.24 23.81 -22.82
CA SER A 197 -6.68 22.46 -22.60
C SER A 197 -5.77 22.35 -21.39
N ASP A 198 -5.26 23.52 -20.90
CA ASP A 198 -4.45 23.63 -19.70
C ASP A 198 -5.21 23.17 -18.45
N ASP A 199 -6.50 23.49 -18.32
CA ASP A 199 -7.34 23.07 -17.20
C ASP A 199 -7.46 21.55 -17.15
N THR A 200 -7.74 20.92 -18.30
CA THR A 200 -7.85 19.46 -18.41
C THR A 200 -6.52 18.75 -18.08
N ILE A 201 -5.40 19.28 -18.58
CA ILE A 201 -4.06 18.72 -18.31
C ILE A 201 -3.72 18.82 -16.85
N LYS A 202 -4.07 19.93 -16.19
CA LYS A 202 -3.86 20.12 -14.76
C LYS A 202 -4.66 19.12 -13.93
N ASP A 203 -5.95 18.96 -14.22
CA ASP A 203 -6.84 18.01 -13.53
C ASP A 203 -6.33 16.57 -13.65
N VAL A 204 -6.01 16.15 -14.88
CA VAL A 204 -5.47 14.82 -15.14
C VAL A 204 -4.12 14.62 -14.42
N GLY A 205 -3.27 15.66 -14.42
CA GLY A 205 -1.99 15.63 -13.72
C GLY A 205 -2.14 15.47 -12.21
N GLU A 206 -3.06 16.20 -11.58
CA GLU A 206 -3.33 16.09 -10.14
C GLU A 206 -3.89 14.72 -9.76
N ILE A 207 -4.81 14.17 -10.57
CA ILE A 207 -5.31 12.80 -10.38
C ILE A 207 -4.19 11.78 -10.51
N ALA A 208 -3.32 11.91 -11.52
CA ALA A 208 -2.19 11.00 -11.71
C ALA A 208 -1.22 11.02 -10.52
N ILE A 209 -0.89 12.21 -10.01
CA ILE A 209 -0.04 12.37 -8.82
C ILE A 209 -0.70 11.69 -7.61
N PHE A 210 -2.00 11.89 -7.39
CA PHE A 210 -2.74 11.26 -6.31
C PHE A 210 -2.68 9.73 -6.39
N VAL A 211 -2.93 9.15 -7.57
CA VAL A 211 -2.87 7.69 -7.79
C VAL A 211 -1.46 7.16 -7.51
N ILE A 212 -0.42 7.84 -7.98
CA ILE A 212 0.99 7.45 -7.72
C ILE A 212 1.27 7.46 -6.21
N CYS A 213 0.83 8.49 -5.48
CA CYS A 213 1.00 8.57 -4.03
C CYS A 213 0.27 7.45 -3.28
N CYS A 214 -0.93 7.07 -3.73
CA CYS A 214 -1.66 5.91 -3.19
C CYS A 214 -0.90 4.60 -3.42
N ILE A 215 -0.36 4.39 -4.62
CA ILE A 215 0.44 3.19 -4.95
C ILE A 215 1.69 3.12 -4.09
N LEU A 216 2.40 4.24 -3.89
CA LEU A 216 3.56 4.32 -3.01
C LEU A 216 3.21 3.97 -1.56
N PHE A 217 2.11 4.51 -1.04
CA PHE A 217 1.64 4.21 0.31
C PHE A 217 1.31 2.73 0.49
N ILE A 218 0.56 2.14 -0.45
CA ILE A 218 0.22 0.71 -0.45
C ILE A 218 1.51 -0.14 -0.55
N GLY A 219 2.47 0.26 -1.40
CA GLY A 219 3.76 -0.41 -1.55
C GLY A 219 4.54 -0.50 -0.24
N VAL A 220 4.61 0.60 0.52
CA VAL A 220 5.25 0.62 1.85
C VAL A 220 4.58 -0.38 2.80
N ILE A 221 3.25 -0.43 2.82
CA ILE A 221 2.48 -1.36 3.63
C ILE A 221 2.77 -2.81 3.24
N ILE A 222 2.74 -3.13 1.94
CA ILE A 222 2.98 -4.50 1.43
C ILE A 222 4.39 -4.97 1.80
N VAL A 223 5.41 -4.14 1.63
CA VAL A 223 6.81 -4.48 1.97
C VAL A 223 6.94 -4.77 3.47
N TYR A 224 6.32 -3.94 4.31
CA TYR A 224 6.34 -4.16 5.76
C TYR A 224 5.66 -5.47 6.16
N PHE A 225 4.42 -5.69 5.71
CA PHE A 225 3.69 -6.93 6.02
C PHE A 225 4.40 -8.16 5.47
N GLY A 226 4.98 -8.08 4.27
CA GLY A 226 5.76 -9.18 3.69
C GLY A 226 6.94 -9.61 4.59
N ARG A 227 7.62 -8.64 5.19
CA ARG A 227 8.73 -8.93 6.14
C ARG A 227 8.22 -9.59 7.42
N GLU A 228 7.13 -9.11 8.00
CA GLU A 228 6.58 -9.67 9.25
C GLU A 228 5.98 -11.06 9.03
N ILE A 229 5.26 -11.26 7.93
CA ILE A 229 4.77 -12.59 7.55
C ILE A 229 5.93 -13.56 7.29
N GLY A 230 7.02 -13.10 6.66
CA GLY A 230 8.22 -13.89 6.46
C GLY A 230 8.87 -14.35 7.77
N ARG A 231 8.92 -13.50 8.81
CA ARG A 231 9.39 -13.86 10.16
C ARG A 231 8.51 -14.93 10.79
N MET A 232 7.20 -14.73 10.73
CA MET A 232 6.22 -15.68 11.29
C MET A 232 6.29 -17.05 10.59
N ARG A 233 6.46 -17.05 9.26
CA ARG A 233 6.61 -18.28 8.47
C ARG A 233 7.88 -19.05 8.83
N ARG A 234 9.01 -18.36 9.07
CA ARG A 234 10.26 -18.99 9.53
C ARG A 234 10.06 -19.66 10.88
N LEU A 235 9.48 -18.97 11.86
CA LEU A 235 9.18 -19.54 13.17
C LEU A 235 8.27 -20.79 13.04
N THR A 236 7.25 -20.73 12.20
CA THR A 236 6.37 -21.87 11.95
C THR A 236 7.12 -23.08 11.38
N ASN A 237 8.04 -22.85 10.42
CA ASN A 237 8.86 -23.91 9.86
C ASN A 237 9.81 -24.52 10.91
N GLU A 238 10.51 -23.70 11.71
CA GLU A 238 11.38 -24.16 12.78
C GLU A 238 10.61 -24.99 13.82
N VAL A 239 9.36 -24.63 14.13
CA VAL A 239 8.49 -25.39 15.02
C VAL A 239 8.06 -26.74 14.40
N MET A 240 7.81 -26.77 13.07
CA MET A 240 7.51 -28.01 12.35
C MET A 240 8.71 -28.95 12.31
N ASP A 241 9.91 -28.44 12.09
CA ASP A 241 11.15 -29.21 12.05
C ASP A 241 11.44 -29.90 13.40
N ILE A 242 11.05 -29.30 14.54
CA ILE A 242 11.11 -29.90 15.87
C ILE A 242 10.32 -31.22 15.93
N LYS A 243 9.16 -31.28 15.26
CA LYS A 243 8.28 -32.42 15.27
C LYS A 243 8.83 -33.61 14.46
N ASP A 244 9.44 -33.32 13.31
CA ASP A 244 9.68 -34.33 12.28
C ASP A 244 11.16 -34.76 12.18
N VAL A 245 12.13 -33.94 12.55
CA VAL A 245 13.57 -34.17 12.23
C VAL A 245 14.52 -34.02 13.41
N ASP A 246 14.47 -32.92 14.16
CA ASP A 246 15.46 -32.66 15.24
C ASP A 246 14.90 -31.75 16.34
N ILE A 247 14.54 -32.38 17.46
CA ILE A 247 14.10 -31.64 18.67
C ILE A 247 15.23 -30.80 19.29
N ASN A 248 16.51 -31.06 18.94
CA ASN A 248 17.66 -30.36 19.53
C ASN A 248 18.02 -29.06 18.80
N GLY A 249 17.46 -28.84 17.59
CA GLY A 249 17.70 -27.61 16.85
C GLY A 249 17.19 -26.37 17.61
N PRO A 250 18.01 -25.32 17.79
CA PRO A 250 17.58 -24.12 18.50
C PRO A 250 16.60 -23.31 17.65
N ILE A 251 15.56 -22.75 18.27
CA ILE A 251 14.67 -21.79 17.62
C ILE A 251 15.38 -20.44 17.48
N THR A 252 15.35 -19.89 16.27
CA THR A 252 16.03 -18.62 15.98
C THR A 252 15.21 -17.44 16.50
N ILE A 253 15.69 -16.81 17.57
CA ILE A 253 15.01 -15.69 18.22
C ILE A 253 15.48 -14.37 17.60
N HIS A 254 14.61 -13.67 16.85
CA HIS A 254 14.93 -12.40 16.22
C HIS A 254 13.90 -11.32 16.53
N GLY A 255 14.36 -10.17 17.02
CA GLY A 255 13.53 -9.01 17.29
C GLY A 255 13.32 -8.72 18.79
N GLN A 256 12.36 -7.83 19.09
CA GLN A 256 12.01 -7.40 20.46
C GLN A 256 10.49 -7.15 20.56
N ASP A 257 9.70 -7.90 19.82
CA ASP A 257 8.24 -7.78 19.70
C ASP A 257 7.54 -9.07 20.16
N GLU A 258 6.22 -9.12 19.99
CA GLU A 258 5.39 -10.25 20.39
C GLU A 258 5.78 -11.55 19.68
N ILE A 259 6.29 -11.48 18.45
CA ILE A 259 6.78 -12.65 17.69
C ILE A 259 8.05 -13.21 18.35
N CYS A 260 8.93 -12.33 18.81
CA CYS A 260 10.13 -12.72 19.57
C CYS A 260 9.73 -13.41 20.88
N MET A 261 8.78 -12.86 21.64
CA MET A 261 8.29 -13.45 22.87
C MET A 261 7.63 -14.81 22.63
N LEU A 262 6.91 -14.98 21.53
CA LEU A 262 6.36 -16.27 21.12
C LEU A 262 7.48 -17.28 20.84
N ALA A 263 8.52 -16.90 20.11
CA ALA A 263 9.67 -17.75 19.82
C ALA A 263 10.40 -18.18 21.13
N GLU A 264 10.61 -17.26 22.08
CA GLU A 264 11.19 -17.57 23.41
C GLU A 264 10.35 -18.58 24.19
N ASN A 265 9.01 -18.41 24.20
CA ASN A 265 8.12 -19.34 24.90
C ASN A 265 8.13 -20.74 24.27
N VAL A 266 8.16 -20.82 22.94
CA VAL A 266 8.23 -22.09 22.21
C VAL A 266 9.59 -22.77 22.46
N ASP A 267 10.69 -22.03 22.48
CA ASP A 267 12.02 -22.60 22.80
C ASP A 267 12.09 -23.11 24.24
N THR A 268 11.50 -22.38 25.20
CA THR A 268 11.39 -22.83 26.58
C THR A 268 10.59 -24.15 26.71
N MET A 269 9.46 -24.22 25.97
CA MET A 269 8.66 -25.45 25.92
C MET A 269 9.46 -26.62 25.33
N ARG A 270 10.20 -26.39 24.23
CA ARG A 270 11.09 -27.38 23.61
C ARG A 270 12.14 -27.89 24.62
N GLN A 271 12.82 -27.00 25.32
CA GLN A 271 13.81 -27.37 26.35
C GLN A 271 13.18 -28.22 27.45
N THR A 272 11.99 -27.82 27.92
CA THR A 272 11.28 -28.60 28.96
C THR A 272 10.95 -30.02 28.45
N ILE A 273 10.53 -30.18 27.21
CA ILE A 273 10.26 -31.49 26.61
C ILE A 273 11.54 -32.34 26.53
N ILE A 274 12.66 -31.76 26.11
CA ILE A 274 13.97 -32.46 26.06
C ILE A 274 14.35 -32.97 27.44
N GLU A 275 14.24 -32.12 28.47
CA GLU A 275 14.55 -32.52 29.87
C GLU A 275 13.62 -33.64 30.35
N GLN A 276 12.32 -33.57 30.05
CA GLN A 276 11.38 -34.62 30.41
C GLN A 276 11.70 -35.94 29.72
N LEU A 277 12.00 -35.93 28.43
CA LEU A 277 12.41 -37.13 27.69
C LEU A 277 13.72 -37.73 28.19
N SER A 278 14.67 -36.88 28.59
CA SER A 278 15.93 -37.35 29.21
C SER A 278 15.66 -38.05 30.53
N ARG A 279 14.87 -37.45 31.42
CA ARG A 279 14.48 -38.04 32.72
C ARG A 279 13.72 -39.34 32.54
N GLU A 280 12.81 -39.38 31.57
CA GLU A 280 12.06 -40.63 31.27
C GLU A 280 12.99 -41.73 30.79
N ARG A 281 13.95 -41.42 29.89
CA ARG A 281 14.94 -42.41 29.43
C ARG A 281 15.83 -42.90 30.58
N GLU A 282 16.30 -42.03 31.45
CA GLU A 282 17.08 -42.37 32.61
C GLU A 282 16.30 -43.28 33.57
N ALA A 283 15.03 -42.95 33.84
CA ALA A 283 14.13 -43.76 34.64
C ALA A 283 13.87 -45.14 34.01
N TRP A 284 13.65 -45.18 32.70
CA TRP A 284 13.47 -46.42 31.96
C TRP A 284 14.71 -47.30 32.00
N GLN A 285 15.90 -46.72 31.79
CA GLN A 285 17.19 -47.42 31.88
C GLN A 285 17.42 -48.01 33.28
N ALA A 286 17.22 -47.20 34.33
CA ALA A 286 17.38 -47.63 35.71
C ALA A 286 16.39 -48.82 36.02
N ASN A 287 15.17 -48.74 35.54
CA ASN A 287 14.19 -49.82 35.71
C ASN A 287 14.60 -51.09 34.94
N SER A 288 15.10 -50.96 33.72
CA SER A 288 15.59 -52.08 32.89
C SER A 288 16.79 -52.77 33.54
N ASP A 289 17.76 -51.97 34.08
CA ASP A 289 18.93 -52.49 34.76
C ASP A 289 18.54 -53.24 36.03
N LEU A 290 17.58 -52.70 36.81
CA LEU A 290 17.04 -53.37 37.98
C LEU A 290 16.39 -54.70 37.67
N VAL A 291 15.54 -54.78 36.65
CA VAL A 291 14.89 -56.00 36.19
C VAL A 291 15.92 -57.04 35.77
N THR A 292 16.97 -56.64 35.06
CA THR A 292 18.07 -57.50 34.64
C THR A 292 18.84 -58.06 35.83
N ALA A 293 19.21 -57.21 36.80
CA ALA A 293 19.88 -57.63 38.03
C ALA A 293 19.01 -58.60 38.84
N MET A 294 17.71 -58.31 39.00
CA MET A 294 16.79 -59.20 39.72
C MET A 294 16.64 -60.55 39.04
N ALA A 295 16.57 -60.58 37.70
CA ALA A 295 16.49 -61.85 36.95
C ALA A 295 17.75 -62.72 37.18
N HIS A 296 18.93 -62.10 37.24
CA HIS A 296 20.16 -62.78 37.55
C HIS A 296 20.16 -63.37 38.97
N ASP A 297 19.77 -62.55 39.96
CA ASP A 297 19.75 -62.94 41.37
C ASP A 297 18.71 -64.02 41.67
N ILE A 298 17.60 -64.08 40.98
CA ILE A 298 16.60 -65.17 41.04
C ILE A 298 17.16 -66.43 40.44
N ARG A 299 17.85 -66.38 39.31
CA ARG A 299 18.34 -67.55 38.58
C ARG A 299 19.31 -68.35 39.41
N THR A 300 20.19 -67.71 40.17
CA THR A 300 21.23 -68.35 40.97
C THR A 300 20.65 -69.30 42.04
N PRO A 301 19.80 -68.86 43.00
CA PRO A 301 19.21 -69.76 43.98
C PRO A 301 18.26 -70.80 43.36
N LEU A 302 17.56 -70.46 42.27
CA LEU A 302 16.70 -71.37 41.53
C LEU A 302 17.50 -72.53 40.93
N THR A 303 18.66 -72.26 40.31
CA THR A 303 19.52 -73.27 39.70
C THR A 303 20.10 -74.16 40.78
N VAL A 304 20.54 -73.65 41.94
CA VAL A 304 21.02 -74.43 43.05
C VAL A 304 19.94 -75.33 43.63
N MET A 305 18.76 -74.81 43.89
CA MET A 305 17.61 -75.56 44.38
C MET A 305 17.20 -76.71 43.40
N ALA A 306 17.12 -76.37 42.08
CA ALA A 306 16.79 -77.41 41.06
C ALA A 306 17.84 -78.50 41.03
N GLY A 307 19.13 -78.17 41.13
CA GLY A 307 20.19 -79.20 41.14
C GLY A 307 20.12 -80.14 42.36
N TYR A 308 19.86 -79.63 43.55
CA TYR A 308 19.70 -80.48 44.74
C TYR A 308 18.40 -81.32 44.67
N LEU A 309 17.32 -80.83 44.14
CA LEU A 309 16.08 -81.60 43.88
C LEU A 309 16.28 -82.70 42.83
N GLU A 310 17.11 -82.41 41.82
CA GLU A 310 17.48 -83.43 40.81
C GLU A 310 18.32 -84.59 41.42
N LEU A 311 19.33 -84.21 42.24
CA LEU A 311 20.13 -85.18 43.00
C LEU A 311 19.22 -86.09 43.90
N MET A 312 18.31 -85.43 44.61
CA MET A 312 17.33 -86.19 45.44
C MET A 312 16.43 -87.11 44.63
N GLN A 313 15.94 -86.63 43.48
CA GLN A 313 15.06 -87.43 42.60
C GLN A 313 15.75 -88.62 41.99
N ASN A 314 17.03 -88.43 41.61
CA ASN A 314 17.85 -89.54 41.05
C ASN A 314 18.42 -90.50 42.12
N LYS A 315 18.18 -90.25 43.44
CA LYS A 315 18.70 -91.01 44.53
C LYS A 315 20.27 -90.93 44.62
N GLU A 316 20.88 -89.87 44.21
CA GLU A 316 22.31 -89.63 44.20
C GLU A 316 22.76 -89.04 45.57
N TYR A 317 22.57 -89.80 46.64
CA TYR A 317 22.99 -89.60 48.00
C TYR A 317 23.47 -90.87 48.65
N SER A 318 24.51 -90.75 49.48
CA SER A 318 25.19 -91.94 50.08
C SER A 318 24.72 -92.24 51.50
N SER A 319 24.11 -91.25 52.18
CA SER A 319 23.64 -91.36 53.59
C SER A 319 22.32 -90.55 53.79
N GLN A 320 21.65 -90.89 54.95
CA GLN A 320 20.44 -90.07 55.33
C GLN A 320 20.82 -88.64 55.69
N GLU A 321 21.98 -88.46 56.29
CA GLU A 321 22.50 -87.07 56.61
C GLU A 321 22.71 -86.28 55.36
N GLU A 322 23.17 -86.87 54.27
CA GLU A 322 23.38 -86.14 53.00
C GLU A 322 22.04 -85.81 52.37
N LEU A 323 21.03 -86.62 52.44
CA LEU A 323 19.66 -86.31 51.97
C LEU A 323 19.05 -85.15 52.78
N ASP A 324 19.20 -85.20 54.12
CA ASP A 324 18.70 -84.14 54.99
C ASP A 324 19.37 -82.78 54.68
N GLU A 325 20.69 -82.80 54.38
CA GLU A 325 21.44 -81.58 53.98
C GLU A 325 20.89 -81.05 52.61
N TYR A 326 20.60 -81.92 51.61
CA TYR A 326 20.00 -81.51 50.32
C TYR A 326 18.63 -80.82 50.54
N ILE A 327 17.80 -81.42 51.42
CA ILE A 327 16.50 -80.90 51.79
C ILE A 327 16.68 -79.52 52.45
N ARG A 328 17.62 -79.39 53.38
CA ARG A 328 17.94 -78.12 54.14
C ARG A 328 18.36 -77.02 53.15
N ILE A 329 19.28 -77.34 52.24
CA ILE A 329 19.78 -76.32 51.26
C ILE A 329 18.65 -75.90 50.31
N SER A 330 17.85 -76.82 49.85
CA SER A 330 16.72 -76.53 48.96
C SER A 330 15.68 -75.71 49.68
N ALA A 331 15.36 -75.96 50.93
CA ALA A 331 14.44 -75.11 51.73
C ALA A 331 14.98 -73.71 51.95
N GLU A 332 16.30 -73.60 52.25
CA GLU A 332 16.97 -72.33 52.41
C GLU A 332 16.93 -71.48 51.14
N LYS A 333 17.17 -72.09 49.96
CA LYS A 333 17.10 -71.36 48.68
C LYS A 333 15.66 -71.01 48.29
N ALA A 334 14.66 -71.78 48.64
CA ALA A 334 13.24 -71.42 48.48
C ALA A 334 12.86 -70.19 49.34
N GLU A 335 13.32 -70.17 50.61
CA GLU A 335 13.06 -69.01 51.48
C GLU A 335 13.79 -67.74 50.98
N GLN A 336 15.02 -67.92 50.45
CA GLN A 336 15.73 -66.82 49.80
C GLN A 336 14.93 -66.26 48.60
N LEU A 337 14.39 -67.11 47.72
CA LEU A 337 13.57 -66.72 46.60
C LEU A 337 12.27 -66.02 47.06
N ARG A 338 11.61 -66.52 48.12
CA ARG A 338 10.43 -65.84 48.70
C ARG A 338 10.74 -64.44 49.15
N THR A 339 11.85 -64.27 49.89
CA THR A 339 12.29 -62.96 50.36
C THR A 339 12.61 -61.99 49.22
N MET A 340 13.22 -62.48 48.14
CA MET A 340 13.48 -61.68 46.94
C MET A 340 12.19 -61.30 46.24
N SER A 341 11.24 -62.18 46.07
CA SER A 341 9.91 -61.90 45.49
C SER A 341 9.16 -60.81 46.30
N ASP A 342 9.17 -60.95 47.65
CA ASP A 342 8.53 -59.92 48.49
C ASP A 342 9.17 -58.54 48.35
N LYS A 343 10.52 -58.46 48.23
CA LYS A 343 11.24 -57.21 47.95
C LYS A 343 10.84 -56.63 46.60
N MET A 344 10.74 -57.50 45.54
CA MET A 344 10.25 -57.05 44.21
C MET A 344 8.83 -56.52 44.26
N PHE A 345 7.91 -57.20 44.91
CA PHE A 345 6.54 -56.74 45.07
C PHE A 345 6.43 -55.39 45.74
N ARG A 346 7.21 -55.13 46.79
CA ARG A 346 7.26 -53.86 47.48
C ARG A 346 7.82 -52.74 46.60
N TYR A 347 8.87 -53.04 45.81
CA TYR A 347 9.45 -52.08 44.90
C TYR A 347 8.42 -51.67 43.83
N PHE A 348 7.80 -52.65 43.13
CA PHE A 348 6.82 -52.31 42.09
C PHE A 348 5.57 -51.65 42.65
N TYR A 349 5.12 -51.98 43.84
CA TYR A 349 3.98 -51.36 44.47
C TYR A 349 4.24 -49.87 44.81
N VAL A 350 5.43 -49.56 45.31
CA VAL A 350 5.82 -48.16 45.58
C VAL A 350 5.98 -47.39 44.29
N TYR A 351 6.59 -47.97 43.27
CA TYR A 351 6.79 -47.34 41.98
C TYR A 351 5.48 -47.12 41.21
N SER A 352 4.52 -48.00 41.30
CA SER A 352 3.22 -47.82 40.67
C SER A 352 2.29 -46.80 41.33
N LYS A 353 2.55 -46.40 42.58
CA LYS A 353 1.79 -45.40 43.31
C LYS A 353 2.44 -44.00 43.28
N GLY A 354 3.66 -43.89 42.84
CA GLY A 354 4.41 -42.64 42.78
C GLY A 354 4.45 -41.96 41.43
N GLY A 355 3.77 -42.50 40.39
CA GLY A 355 3.71 -41.96 39.03
C GLY A 355 2.46 -41.16 38.79
#